data_c1f2bc6527175a41f3dbaad2fa5ff88c
#
_entry.id   c1f2bc6527175a41f3dbaad2fa5ff88c
#
_cell.length_a   1.000
_cell.length_b   1.000
_cell.length_c   1.000
_cell.angle_alpha   90.00
_cell.angle_beta   90.00
_cell.angle_gamma   90.00
#
_symmetry.space_group_name_H-M   'P 1'
#
loop_
_entity.id
_entity.type
_entity.pdbx_description
1 polymer ?
#
loop_
_entity_poly.entity_id
_entity_poly.type
_entity_poly.pdbx_seq_one_letter_code
_entity_poly.pdbx_strand_id
1 'polypeptide(L)'
;MFTRLLKHKTNVWIPGFCLFFILSPVAADPFEAGLRAMERKHYATAMRAWRGLAKEGVPQALNNIGHLYEQGYGVAQDYSEAMNWYKQAASKGLAEAEHNVGMLYNQGFGVAKNDQEAVKW
;
A
#
# COMPACT_ATOMS: atom_id res chain seq x y z
N MET A 1 3.33 64.62 -9.63
CA MET A 1 4.40 63.91 -9.15
C MET A 1 4.01 62.81 -8.29
N PHE A 2 3.28 63.03 -7.37
CA PHE A 2 2.97 62.00 -6.40
C PHE A 2 2.15 60.88 -6.94
N THR A 3 1.32 61.14 -7.82
CA THR A 3 0.45 60.11 -8.34
C THR A 3 1.20 59.06 -9.10
N ARG A 4 2.31 59.42 -9.58
CA ARG A 4 3.03 58.44 -10.30
C ARG A 4 3.53 57.36 -9.47
N LEU A 5 3.93 57.65 -8.35
CA LEU A 5 4.45 56.69 -7.44
C LEU A 5 3.43 55.64 -7.07
N LEU A 6 2.22 56.07 -6.99
CA LEU A 6 1.19 55.19 -6.65
C LEU A 6 0.96 54.15 -7.71
N LYS A 7 1.13 54.60 -8.92
CA LYS A 7 0.92 53.67 -9.96
C LYS A 7 1.88 52.58 -9.96
N HIS A 8 3.05 52.95 -9.61
CA HIS A 8 4.02 51.93 -9.62
C HIS A 8 3.70 50.85 -8.80
N LYS A 9 3.08 51.15 -7.77
CA LYS A 9 2.91 50.15 -6.90
C LYS A 9 1.97 49.21 -7.32
N THR A 10 1.09 49.58 -7.97
CA THR A 10 0.08 48.67 -8.25
C THR A 10 0.49 47.61 -9.07
N ASN A 11 1.39 47.86 -9.79
CA ASN A 11 1.61 47.06 -10.69
C ASN A 11 1.93 45.87 -10.42
N VAL A 12 2.10 45.73 -9.90
CA VAL A 12 2.69 45.18 -9.77
C VAL A 12 2.47 43.96 -9.78
N TRP A 13 2.48 43.39 -9.95
CA TRP A 13 3.03 42.44 -9.91
C TRP A 13 2.64 41.46 -9.30
N ILE A 14 2.20 41.60 -8.49
CA ILE A 14 1.55 40.78 -7.72
C ILE A 14 0.91 39.73 -8.37
N PRO A 15 0.27 39.89 -9.38
CA PRO A 15 -0.48 38.88 -9.99
C PRO A 15 0.32 37.78 -10.51
N GLY A 16 1.41 38.04 -11.01
CA GLY A 16 2.19 36.97 -11.53
C GLY A 16 2.74 36.05 -10.50
N PHE A 17 2.74 36.54 -9.31
CA PHE A 17 3.32 35.74 -8.27
C PHE A 17 2.41 34.65 -7.80
N CYS A 18 1.15 34.84 -7.99
CA CYS A 18 0.20 33.88 -7.49
C CYS A 18 0.06 32.64 -8.34
N LEU A 19 0.63 32.70 -9.49
CA LEU A 19 0.33 31.68 -10.45
C LEU A 19 1.27 30.50 -10.44
N PHE A 20 2.29 30.63 -9.72
CA PHE A 20 3.20 29.51 -9.56
C PHE A 20 3.03 28.82 -8.21
N PHE A 21 1.83 28.45 -7.92
CA PHE A 21 1.70 27.28 -7.14
C PHE A 21 2.16 26.14 -8.02
N ILE A 22 3.40 25.86 -7.91
CA ILE A 22 3.88 24.58 -8.33
C ILE A 22 3.13 23.61 -7.43
N LEU A 23 2.12 23.04 -7.95
CA LEU A 23 1.59 21.82 -7.40
C LEU A 23 2.74 20.84 -7.47
N SER A 24 3.48 20.78 -6.39
CA SER A 24 4.37 19.65 -6.21
C SER A 24 3.50 18.43 -6.39
N PRO A 25 3.83 17.54 -7.28
CA PRO A 25 3.06 16.33 -7.38
C PRO A 25 3.08 15.72 -5.98
N VAL A 26 1.92 15.60 -5.39
CA VAL A 26 1.75 14.86 -4.16
C VAL A 26 2.36 13.51 -4.46
N ALA A 27 3.39 13.15 -3.74
CA ALA A 27 4.00 11.85 -3.90
C ALA A 27 2.88 10.82 -3.82
N ALA A 28 2.78 9.96 -4.83
CA ALA A 28 1.72 8.96 -4.85
C ALA A 28 1.82 8.12 -3.59
N ASP A 29 0.68 7.89 -2.95
CA ASP A 29 0.59 7.02 -1.80
C ASP A 29 1.20 5.66 -2.17
N PRO A 30 2.18 5.16 -1.43
CA PRO A 30 2.82 3.89 -1.73
C PRO A 30 1.83 2.72 -1.80
N PHE A 31 0.77 2.75 -0.99
CA PHE A 31 -0.24 1.70 -1.02
C PHE A 31 -0.99 1.70 -2.35
N GLU A 32 -1.45 2.86 -2.77
CA GLU A 32 -2.13 3.05 -4.06
C GLU A 32 -1.20 2.75 -5.24
N ALA A 33 0.08 3.07 -5.12
CA ALA A 33 1.07 2.73 -6.14
C ALA A 33 1.20 1.21 -6.30
N GLY A 34 1.17 0.47 -5.18
CA GLY A 34 1.15 -0.98 -5.18
C GLY A 34 -0.09 -1.57 -5.86
N LEU A 35 -1.27 -1.03 -5.55
CA LEU A 35 -2.52 -1.47 -6.17
C LEU A 35 -2.50 -1.27 -7.68
N ARG A 36 -2.10 -0.10 -8.13
CA ARG A 36 -1.97 0.18 -9.57
C ARG A 36 -0.96 -0.72 -10.27
N ALA A 37 0.12 -1.07 -9.58
CA ALA A 37 1.10 -2.02 -10.10
C ALA A 37 0.50 -3.42 -10.24
N MET A 38 -0.30 -3.85 -9.26
CA MET A 38 -1.03 -5.13 -9.33
C MET A 38 -1.97 -5.18 -10.54
N GLU A 39 -2.77 -4.15 -10.74
CA GLU A 39 -3.68 -4.06 -11.89
C GLU A 39 -2.96 -4.22 -13.22
N ARG A 40 -1.75 -3.70 -13.30
CA ARG A 40 -0.92 -3.78 -14.49
C ARG A 40 -0.05 -5.03 -14.52
N LYS A 41 -0.21 -5.92 -13.55
CA LYS A 41 0.61 -7.13 -13.39
C LYS A 41 2.11 -6.86 -13.19
N HIS A 42 2.43 -5.68 -12.70
CA HIS A 42 3.80 -5.32 -12.34
C HIS A 42 4.08 -5.72 -10.89
N TYR A 43 4.08 -7.01 -10.63
CA TYR A 43 4.09 -7.57 -9.28
C TYR A 43 5.34 -7.23 -8.47
N ALA A 44 6.51 -7.17 -9.11
CA ALA A 44 7.74 -6.76 -8.42
C ALA A 44 7.66 -5.32 -7.93
N THR A 45 6.99 -4.45 -8.68
CA THR A 45 6.77 -3.05 -8.28
C THR A 45 5.79 -2.98 -7.12
N ALA A 46 4.71 -3.76 -7.16
CA ALA A 46 3.76 -3.86 -6.06
C ALA A 46 4.44 -4.34 -4.78
N MET A 47 5.22 -5.41 -4.87
CA MET A 47 5.98 -5.96 -3.75
C MET A 47 6.88 -4.89 -3.14
N ARG A 48 7.59 -4.14 -3.96
CA ARG A 48 8.51 -3.11 -3.48
C ARG A 48 7.78 -1.99 -2.76
N ALA A 49 6.66 -1.55 -3.31
CA ALA A 49 5.84 -0.49 -2.71
C ALA A 49 5.31 -0.92 -1.34
N TRP A 50 4.80 -2.14 -1.23
CA TRP A 50 4.22 -2.62 0.02
C TRP A 50 5.24 -3.05 1.06
N ARG A 51 6.44 -3.47 0.69
CA ARG A 51 7.49 -3.81 1.67
C ARG A 51 7.86 -2.66 2.59
N GLY A 52 7.91 -1.44 2.07
CA GLY A 52 8.15 -0.27 2.89
C GLY A 52 7.07 -0.10 3.94
N LEU A 53 5.81 -0.18 3.52
CA LEU A 53 4.66 -0.07 4.42
C LEU A 53 4.58 -1.25 5.40
N ALA A 54 4.95 -2.44 4.98
CA ALA A 54 4.98 -3.62 5.84
C ALA A 54 5.98 -3.46 6.99
N LYS A 55 7.13 -2.84 6.74
CA LYS A 55 8.09 -2.51 7.80
C LYS A 55 7.50 -1.56 8.84
N GLU A 56 6.61 -0.69 8.42
CA GLU A 56 5.88 0.20 9.32
C GLU A 56 4.69 -0.49 9.98
N GLY A 57 4.43 -1.73 9.65
CA GLY A 57 3.36 -2.52 10.23
C GLY A 57 1.97 -2.23 9.68
N VAL A 58 1.85 -1.69 8.46
CA VAL A 58 0.56 -1.42 7.82
C VAL A 58 -0.13 -2.75 7.47
N PRO A 59 -1.27 -3.06 8.10
CA PRO A 59 -1.89 -4.40 7.96
C PRO A 59 -2.25 -4.76 6.53
N GLN A 60 -2.78 -3.82 5.78
CA GLN A 60 -3.19 -4.06 4.40
C GLN A 60 -1.99 -4.40 3.50
N ALA A 61 -0.85 -3.76 3.73
CA ALA A 61 0.38 -4.06 2.99
C ALA A 61 0.90 -5.45 3.33
N LEU A 62 0.88 -5.83 4.61
CA LEU A 62 1.23 -7.18 5.05
C LEU A 62 0.35 -8.23 4.38
N ASN A 63 -0.96 -8.00 4.39
CA ASN A 63 -1.92 -8.92 3.76
C ASN A 63 -1.68 -9.04 2.24
N ASN A 64 -1.46 -7.94 1.57
CA ASN A 64 -1.22 -7.93 0.14
C ASN A 64 0.09 -8.64 -0.24
N ILE A 65 1.14 -8.52 0.56
CA ILE A 65 2.37 -9.30 0.37
C ILE A 65 2.08 -10.79 0.54
N GLY A 66 1.30 -11.17 1.55
CA GLY A 66 0.85 -12.54 1.72
C GLY A 66 0.17 -13.08 0.47
N HIS A 67 -0.71 -12.29 -0.13
CA HIS A 67 -1.38 -12.64 -1.37
C HIS A 67 -0.41 -12.84 -2.55
N LEU A 68 0.63 -12.02 -2.67
CA LEU A 68 1.66 -12.22 -3.70
C LEU A 68 2.35 -13.57 -3.55
N TYR A 69 2.67 -13.98 -2.33
CA TYR A 69 3.26 -15.31 -2.08
C TYR A 69 2.27 -16.45 -2.30
N GLU A 70 1.01 -16.26 -1.89
CA GLU A 70 -0.02 -17.27 -2.09
C GLU A 70 -0.23 -17.58 -3.58
N GLN A 71 -0.26 -16.56 -4.40
CA GLN A 71 -0.52 -16.69 -5.83
C GLN A 71 0.75 -16.92 -6.67
N GLY A 72 1.93 -16.67 -6.10
CA GLY A 72 3.17 -16.71 -6.87
C GLY A 72 3.30 -15.53 -7.82
N TYR A 73 2.79 -14.35 -7.42
CA TYR A 73 2.86 -13.15 -8.24
C TYR A 73 4.17 -12.40 -8.00
N GLY A 74 5.08 -12.48 -8.96
CA GLY A 74 6.38 -11.81 -8.88
C GLY A 74 7.37 -12.44 -7.91
N VAL A 75 6.97 -13.52 -7.24
CA VAL A 75 7.76 -14.34 -6.33
C VAL A 75 7.37 -15.80 -6.54
N ALA A 76 8.22 -16.73 -6.14
CA ALA A 76 7.82 -18.14 -6.15
C ALA A 76 6.66 -18.34 -5.18
N GLN A 77 5.64 -19.08 -5.59
CA GLN A 77 4.51 -19.39 -4.75
C GLN A 77 4.97 -20.09 -3.48
N ASP A 78 4.56 -19.57 -2.33
CA ASP A 78 4.94 -20.11 -1.04
C ASP A 78 3.83 -19.86 -0.02
N TYR A 79 3.07 -20.91 0.27
CA TYR A 79 1.97 -20.82 1.22
C TYR A 79 2.44 -20.60 2.66
N SER A 80 3.62 -21.09 3.03
CA SER A 80 4.19 -20.86 4.37
C SER A 80 4.55 -19.39 4.56
N GLU A 81 5.15 -18.78 3.55
CA GLU A 81 5.42 -17.34 3.57
C GLU A 81 4.11 -16.53 3.59
N ALA A 82 3.15 -16.91 2.75
CA ALA A 82 1.83 -16.26 2.75
C ALA A 82 1.21 -16.31 4.15
N MET A 83 1.24 -17.48 4.80
CA MET A 83 0.73 -17.64 6.15
C MET A 83 1.41 -16.70 7.15
N ASN A 84 2.73 -16.56 7.07
CA ASN A 84 3.48 -15.67 7.96
C ASN A 84 3.05 -14.21 7.79
N TRP A 85 2.88 -13.76 6.57
CA TRP A 85 2.45 -12.41 6.28
C TRP A 85 1.01 -12.16 6.71
N TYR A 86 0.10 -13.10 6.44
CA TYR A 86 -1.29 -13.01 6.86
C TYR A 86 -1.41 -12.99 8.40
N LYS A 87 -0.64 -13.80 9.11
CA LYS A 87 -0.66 -13.80 10.57
C LYS A 87 -0.20 -12.47 11.15
N GLN A 88 0.81 -11.84 10.56
CA GLN A 88 1.23 -10.52 10.97
C GLN A 88 0.11 -9.48 10.78
N ALA A 89 -0.57 -9.49 9.64
CA ALA A 89 -1.68 -8.61 9.38
C ALA A 89 -2.86 -8.88 10.33
N ALA A 90 -3.17 -10.15 10.54
CA ALA A 90 -4.25 -10.59 11.44
C ALA A 90 -3.98 -10.16 12.88
N SER A 91 -2.72 -10.22 13.34
CA SER A 91 -2.35 -9.77 14.68
C SER A 91 -2.61 -8.29 14.91
N LYS A 92 -2.77 -7.53 13.83
CA LYS A 92 -3.11 -6.11 13.88
C LYS A 92 -4.61 -5.86 13.68
N GLY A 93 -5.41 -6.92 13.68
CA GLY A 93 -6.87 -6.81 13.63
C GLY A 93 -7.45 -6.70 12.23
N LEU A 94 -6.71 -7.02 11.18
CA LEU A 94 -7.25 -7.00 9.82
C LEU A 94 -8.10 -8.26 9.56
N ALA A 95 -9.41 -8.09 9.49
CA ALA A 95 -10.36 -9.21 9.35
C ALA A 95 -10.12 -10.02 8.07
N GLU A 96 -9.74 -9.38 6.98
CA GLU A 96 -9.41 -10.06 5.74
C GLU A 96 -8.24 -11.03 5.93
N ALA A 97 -7.21 -10.62 6.67
CA ALA A 97 -6.06 -11.47 6.96
C ALA A 97 -6.42 -12.63 7.88
N GLU A 98 -7.28 -12.38 8.87
CA GLU A 98 -7.81 -13.44 9.74
C GLU A 98 -8.53 -14.50 8.91
N HIS A 99 -9.36 -14.08 7.97
CA HIS A 99 -10.03 -14.98 7.04
C HIS A 99 -9.04 -15.78 6.20
N ASN A 100 -8.01 -15.12 5.66
CA ASN A 100 -7.00 -15.77 4.84
C ASN A 100 -6.22 -16.83 5.64
N VAL A 101 -5.86 -16.54 6.88
CA VAL A 101 -5.23 -17.52 7.76
C VAL A 101 -6.14 -18.73 7.96
N GLY A 102 -7.43 -18.49 8.25
CA GLY A 102 -8.42 -19.56 8.42
C GLY A 102 -8.53 -20.44 7.17
N MET A 103 -8.54 -19.82 6.00
CA MET A 103 -8.60 -20.53 4.72
C MET A 103 -7.38 -21.44 4.51
N LEU A 104 -6.18 -20.96 4.79
CA LEU A 104 -4.97 -21.75 4.63
C LEU A 104 -4.95 -22.97 5.59
N TYR A 105 -5.40 -22.79 6.81
CA TYR A 105 -5.55 -23.92 7.75
C TYR A 105 -6.59 -24.94 7.29
N ASN A 106 -7.72 -24.47 6.79
CA ASN A 106 -8.78 -25.35 6.32
C ASN A 106 -8.34 -26.17 5.09
N GLN A 107 -7.52 -25.58 4.23
CA GLN A 107 -7.04 -26.24 3.03
C GLN A 107 -5.77 -27.06 3.25
N GLY A 108 -5.07 -26.84 4.36
CA GLY A 108 -3.79 -27.46 4.65
C GLY A 108 -2.66 -26.92 3.77
N PHE A 109 -2.77 -25.65 3.35
CA PHE A 109 -1.75 -25.01 2.50
C PHE A 109 -0.70 -24.31 3.38
N GLY A 110 0.55 -24.75 3.26
CA GLY A 110 1.67 -24.19 4.03
C GLY A 110 1.70 -24.57 5.51
N VAL A 111 0.63 -25.22 5.99
CA VAL A 111 0.48 -25.74 7.34
C VAL A 111 -0.29 -27.05 7.28
N ALA A 112 -0.16 -27.89 8.31
CA ALA A 112 -0.99 -29.06 8.41
C ALA A 112 -2.46 -28.62 8.51
N LYS A 113 -3.34 -29.31 7.77
CA LYS A 113 -4.77 -29.03 7.82
C LYS A 113 -5.25 -29.11 9.27
N ASN A 114 -5.88 -28.04 9.75
CA ASN A 114 -6.39 -27.97 11.11
C ASN A 114 -7.68 -27.15 11.14
N ASP A 115 -8.80 -27.88 11.14
CA ASP A 115 -10.11 -27.25 11.12
C ASP A 115 -10.39 -26.48 12.43
N GLN A 116 -9.80 -26.90 13.55
CA GLN A 116 -9.96 -26.20 14.82
C GLN A 116 -9.26 -24.84 14.80
N GLU A 117 -8.06 -24.79 14.24
CA GLU A 117 -7.37 -23.50 14.06
C GLU A 117 -8.07 -22.62 13.03
N ALA A 118 -8.59 -23.22 11.96
CA ALA A 118 -9.34 -22.47 10.95
C ALA A 118 -10.54 -21.72 11.55
N VAL A 119 -11.23 -22.34 12.49
CA VAL A 119 -12.40 -21.73 13.14
C VAL A 119 -12.03 -20.57 14.06
N LYS A 120 -10.83 -20.58 14.60
CA LYS A 120 -10.37 -19.50 15.49
C LYS A 120 -10.05 -18.21 14.75
N TRP A 121 -9.76 -18.29 13.49
CA TRP A 121 -9.41 -17.16 12.63
C TRP A 121 -10.59 -16.72 11.75
#